data_a9c7d00481802437983fd98816ee668d
#
_entry.id   a9c7d00481802437983fd98816ee668d
#
_cell.length_a   1.000
_cell.length_b   1.000
_cell.length_c   1.000
_cell.angle_alpha   90.00
_cell.angle_beta   90.00
_cell.angle_gamma   90.00
#
_symmetry.space_group_name_H-M   'P 1'
#
loop_
_entity.id
_entity.type
_entity.pdbx_description
1 polymer ?
#
loop_
_entity_poly.entity_id
_entity_poly.type
_entity_poly.pdbx_seq_one_letter_code
_entity_poly.pdbx_strand_id
1 'polypeptide(L)'
;VAPSVPAVRSIGVLPALYRLLLGTQVNRTRLAALGGLGMAAILVGFAIGRSDPVDPLVTGAAFINSFGLSVTVPVTTLVFASAALGDLTDDNTLVYLWVRPVRRWVVVVAAFLAAVTVTVPLVVVPLVLAAFLTGGGRDLVTGTVLASGLGVITYAGLFTALGLRVRRALVWGLLYILIWEGFVARGGDNAARLAVRSVTATILASWSGADLRLAVLAPRTAYIAPFVVVGLALLYATRRLNRQDVA
;
A
#
# COMPACT_ATOMS: atom_id res chain seq x y z
N VAL A 1 -6.47 -32.66 -36.40
CA VAL A 1 -7.42 -31.65 -35.86
C VAL A 1 -7.15 -31.57 -34.38
N ALA A 2 -6.42 -30.54 -33.94
CA ALA A 2 -6.19 -30.30 -32.52
C ALA A 2 -7.54 -29.89 -31.85
N PRO A 3 -7.92 -30.48 -30.72
CA PRO A 3 -9.13 -30.08 -30.02
C PRO A 3 -9.01 -28.62 -29.60
N SER A 4 -9.95 -27.79 -30.01
CA SER A 4 -10.06 -26.39 -29.54
C SER A 4 -10.34 -26.40 -28.05
N VAL A 5 -9.33 -26.12 -27.25
CA VAL A 5 -9.47 -25.94 -25.81
C VAL A 5 -10.42 -24.75 -25.57
N PRO A 6 -11.58 -24.94 -24.92
CA PRO A 6 -12.52 -23.85 -24.70
C PRO A 6 -11.81 -22.75 -23.87
N ALA A 7 -11.86 -21.54 -24.39
CA ALA A 7 -11.32 -20.37 -23.69
C ALA A 7 -12.02 -20.24 -22.33
N VAL A 8 -11.36 -20.70 -21.27
CA VAL A 8 -11.87 -20.56 -19.90
C VAL A 8 -12.16 -19.07 -19.69
N ARG A 9 -13.42 -18.74 -19.36
CA ARG A 9 -13.81 -17.35 -19.06
C ARG A 9 -12.89 -16.82 -17.98
N SER A 10 -11.96 -15.97 -18.39
CA SER A 10 -10.86 -15.45 -17.55
C SER A 10 -11.31 -14.82 -16.23
N ILE A 11 -12.56 -14.34 -16.18
CA ILE A 11 -13.17 -13.75 -14.96
C ILE A 11 -13.52 -14.84 -13.93
N GLY A 12 -13.87 -16.06 -14.35
CA GLY A 12 -14.18 -17.16 -13.42
C GLY A 12 -12.96 -17.69 -12.64
N VAL A 13 -11.74 -17.40 -13.11
CA VAL A 13 -10.50 -17.85 -12.45
C VAL A 13 -10.01 -16.84 -11.40
N LEU A 14 -10.45 -15.57 -11.48
CA LEU A 14 -10.03 -14.51 -10.56
C LEU A 14 -10.24 -14.85 -9.07
N PRO A 15 -11.44 -15.33 -8.64
CA PRO A 15 -11.64 -15.65 -7.21
C PRO A 15 -10.79 -16.82 -6.72
N ALA A 16 -10.48 -17.79 -7.58
CA ALA A 16 -9.61 -18.91 -7.23
C ALA A 16 -8.16 -18.44 -7.05
N LEU A 17 -7.63 -17.63 -7.97
CA LEU A 17 -6.31 -17.03 -7.87
C LEU A 17 -6.20 -16.08 -6.67
N TYR A 18 -7.21 -15.27 -6.45
CA TYR A 18 -7.27 -14.38 -5.29
C TYR A 18 -7.16 -15.15 -3.97
N ARG A 19 -7.95 -16.22 -3.79
CA ARG A 19 -7.91 -17.06 -2.58
C ARG A 19 -6.55 -17.73 -2.39
N LEU A 20 -5.97 -18.21 -3.46
CA LEU A 20 -4.65 -18.84 -3.44
C LEU A 20 -3.59 -17.82 -3.01
N LEU A 21 -3.54 -16.65 -3.63
CA LEU A 21 -2.58 -15.60 -3.32
C LEU A 21 -2.80 -15.00 -1.92
N LEU A 22 -4.05 -14.90 -1.49
CA LEU A 22 -4.37 -14.49 -0.12
C LEU A 22 -3.81 -15.49 0.90
N GLY A 23 -3.97 -16.79 0.65
CA GLY A 23 -3.46 -17.85 1.52
C GLY A 23 -1.93 -17.84 1.66
N THR A 24 -1.19 -17.51 0.60
CA THR A 24 0.27 -17.42 0.65
C THR A 24 0.77 -16.19 1.44
N GLN A 25 -0.01 -15.13 1.48
CA GLN A 25 0.36 -13.90 2.22
C GLN A 25 0.12 -14.01 3.72
N VAL A 26 -0.83 -14.82 4.18
CA VAL A 26 -1.16 -15.00 5.59
C VAL A 26 -0.11 -15.87 6.28
N ASN A 27 1.03 -15.26 6.62
CA ASN A 27 2.09 -15.89 7.43
C ASN A 27 2.06 -15.30 8.85
N ARG A 28 1.98 -16.17 9.86
CA ARG A 28 1.90 -15.76 11.27
C ARG A 28 3.04 -14.84 11.68
N THR A 29 4.27 -15.11 11.24
CA THR A 29 5.44 -14.30 11.57
C THR A 29 5.35 -12.89 10.95
N ARG A 30 4.95 -12.79 9.67
CA ARG A 30 4.75 -11.49 8.99
C ARG A 30 3.63 -10.69 9.65
N LEU A 31 2.51 -11.34 9.95
CA LEU A 31 1.37 -10.71 10.63
C LEU A 31 1.73 -10.24 12.05
N ALA A 32 2.46 -11.04 12.81
CA ALA A 32 2.87 -10.66 14.15
C ALA A 32 3.86 -9.50 14.16
N ALA A 33 4.87 -9.52 13.27
CA ALA A 33 5.86 -8.44 13.16
C ALA A 33 5.23 -7.12 12.74
N LEU A 34 4.37 -7.14 11.72
CA LEU A 34 3.71 -5.94 11.21
C LEU A 34 2.52 -5.50 12.08
N GLY A 35 1.84 -6.45 12.73
CA GLY A 35 0.86 -6.17 13.78
C GLY A 35 1.49 -5.47 14.98
N GLY A 36 2.76 -5.79 15.31
CA GLY A 36 3.56 -5.07 16.31
C GLY A 36 3.73 -3.58 15.99
N LEU A 37 3.90 -3.24 14.70
CA LEU A 37 3.95 -1.84 14.26
C LEU A 37 2.60 -1.13 14.50
N GLY A 38 1.51 -1.79 14.21
CA GLY A 38 0.16 -1.30 14.49
C GLY A 38 -0.10 -1.15 16.00
N MET A 39 0.34 -2.12 16.79
CA MET A 39 0.24 -2.05 18.26
C MET A 39 1.06 -0.88 18.81
N ALA A 40 2.27 -0.66 18.30
CA ALA A 40 3.07 0.50 18.67
C ALA A 40 2.35 1.82 18.36
N ALA A 41 1.68 1.93 17.20
CA ALA A 41 0.86 3.09 16.88
C ALA A 41 -0.25 3.32 17.90
N ILE A 42 -0.97 2.27 18.32
CA ILE A 42 -2.04 2.34 19.32
C ILE A 42 -1.48 2.80 20.67
N LEU A 43 -0.38 2.22 21.10
CA LEU A 43 0.26 2.56 22.40
C LEU A 43 0.74 4.02 22.43
N VAL A 44 1.35 4.49 21.34
CA VAL A 44 1.79 5.90 21.25
C VAL A 44 0.58 6.83 21.17
N GLY A 45 -0.46 6.51 20.39
CA GLY A 45 -1.70 7.28 20.34
C GLY A 45 -2.36 7.40 21.72
N PHE A 46 -2.41 6.32 22.46
CA PHE A 46 -2.88 6.29 23.85
C PHE A 46 -2.02 7.15 24.78
N ALA A 47 -0.70 7.06 24.67
CA ALA A 47 0.21 7.88 25.47
C ALA A 47 0.04 9.37 25.18
N ILE A 48 -0.13 9.76 23.90
CA ILE A 48 -0.42 11.14 23.50
C ILE A 48 -1.74 11.62 24.13
N GLY A 49 -2.80 10.84 24.03
CA GLY A 49 -4.10 11.23 24.64
C GLY A 49 -4.05 11.36 26.16
N ARG A 50 -3.18 10.58 26.82
CA ARG A 50 -2.93 10.68 28.28
C ARG A 50 -2.07 11.88 28.69
N SER A 51 -1.27 12.42 27.78
CA SER A 51 -0.38 13.55 28.07
C SER A 51 -1.09 14.90 28.08
N ASP A 52 -2.39 14.91 27.78
CA ASP A 52 -3.26 16.10 27.72
C ASP A 52 -2.62 17.26 26.90
N PRO A 53 -2.35 17.02 25.61
CA PRO A 53 -1.67 18.01 24.77
C PRO A 53 -2.52 19.27 24.60
N VAL A 54 -1.87 20.43 24.49
CA VAL A 54 -2.53 21.73 24.30
C VAL A 54 -3.46 21.72 23.08
N ASP A 55 -3.06 21.03 21.99
CA ASP A 55 -3.87 20.81 20.82
C ASP A 55 -3.81 19.32 20.43
N PRO A 56 -4.80 18.52 20.87
CA PRO A 56 -4.87 17.09 20.56
C PRO A 56 -4.97 16.80 19.07
N LEU A 57 -5.63 17.68 18.29
CA LEU A 57 -5.80 17.50 16.86
C LEU A 57 -4.47 17.66 16.12
N VAL A 58 -3.75 18.76 16.37
CA VAL A 58 -2.45 19.03 15.74
C VAL A 58 -1.43 17.98 16.13
N THR A 59 -1.36 17.62 17.42
CA THR A 59 -0.43 16.59 17.92
C THR A 59 -0.75 15.22 17.33
N GLY A 60 -2.03 14.85 17.30
CA GLY A 60 -2.49 13.60 16.70
C GLY A 60 -2.21 13.56 15.20
N ALA A 61 -2.51 14.62 14.45
CA ALA A 61 -2.24 14.70 13.02
C ALA A 61 -0.73 14.61 12.71
N ALA A 62 0.10 15.27 13.49
CA ALA A 62 1.57 15.19 13.36
C ALA A 62 2.07 13.76 13.62
N PHE A 63 1.54 13.08 14.63
CA PHE A 63 1.85 11.68 14.92
C PHE A 63 1.41 10.75 13.80
N ILE A 64 0.14 10.81 13.34
CA ILE A 64 -0.36 9.99 12.24
C ILE A 64 0.45 10.23 10.97
N ASN A 65 0.78 11.48 10.64
CA ASN A 65 1.59 11.81 9.48
C ASN A 65 3.03 11.26 9.59
N SER A 66 3.69 11.42 10.75
CA SER A 66 5.11 11.07 10.91
C SER A 66 5.34 9.57 11.10
N PHE A 67 4.48 8.88 11.82
CA PHE A 67 4.60 7.44 12.08
C PHE A 67 3.68 6.62 11.19
N GLY A 68 2.38 6.95 11.15
CA GLY A 68 1.39 6.21 10.41
C GLY A 68 1.65 6.21 8.92
N LEU A 69 1.57 7.40 8.31
CA LEU A 69 1.65 7.56 6.85
C LEU A 69 3.08 7.45 6.31
N SER A 70 4.10 7.76 7.14
CA SER A 70 5.50 7.72 6.71
C SER A 70 6.16 6.35 6.86
N VAL A 71 5.72 5.55 7.83
CA VAL A 71 6.37 4.27 8.17
C VAL A 71 5.38 3.11 8.07
N THR A 72 4.30 3.15 8.86
CA THR A 72 3.37 2.01 8.97
C THR A 72 2.71 1.67 7.64
N VAL A 73 2.16 2.65 6.93
CA VAL A 73 1.51 2.45 5.64
C VAL A 73 2.48 1.89 4.59
N PRO A 74 3.59 2.58 4.24
CA PRO A 74 4.45 2.10 3.15
C PRO A 74 5.18 0.80 3.48
N VAL A 75 5.69 0.62 4.72
CA VAL A 75 6.45 -0.59 5.09
C VAL A 75 5.56 -1.82 5.10
N THR A 76 4.38 -1.73 5.74
CA THR A 76 3.46 -2.87 5.79
C THR A 76 2.97 -3.23 4.38
N THR A 77 2.63 -2.23 3.57
CA THR A 77 2.17 -2.45 2.20
C THR A 77 3.29 -3.03 1.32
N LEU A 78 4.53 -2.57 1.50
CA LEU A 78 5.69 -3.11 0.79
C LEU A 78 5.83 -4.61 1.02
N VAL A 79 5.78 -5.06 2.27
CA VAL A 79 5.98 -6.48 2.62
C VAL A 79 4.94 -7.37 1.95
N PHE A 80 3.66 -7.00 1.97
CA PHE A 80 2.61 -7.83 1.38
C PHE A 80 2.51 -7.67 -0.14
N ALA A 81 2.57 -6.46 -0.66
CA ALA A 81 2.39 -6.23 -2.09
C ALA A 81 3.57 -6.71 -2.93
N SER A 82 4.81 -6.57 -2.45
CA SER A 82 5.97 -7.10 -3.15
C SER A 82 6.02 -8.63 -3.13
N ALA A 83 5.63 -9.25 -2.01
CA ALA A 83 5.58 -10.70 -1.87
C ALA A 83 4.50 -11.35 -2.74
N ALA A 84 3.40 -10.67 -3.00
CA ALA A 84 2.26 -11.21 -3.75
C ALA A 84 2.62 -11.80 -5.12
N LEU A 85 3.60 -11.22 -5.80
CA LEU A 85 4.13 -11.72 -7.08
C LEU A 85 5.64 -11.95 -7.03
N GLY A 86 6.35 -11.28 -6.12
CA GLY A 86 7.80 -11.41 -5.97
C GLY A 86 8.22 -12.80 -5.49
N ASP A 87 7.54 -13.36 -4.51
CA ASP A 87 7.81 -14.72 -4.01
C ASP A 87 7.64 -15.76 -5.14
N LEU A 88 6.62 -15.60 -5.99
CA LEU A 88 6.40 -16.48 -7.16
C LEU A 88 7.51 -16.34 -8.22
N THR A 89 8.10 -15.15 -8.34
CA THR A 89 9.20 -14.87 -9.27
C THR A 89 10.51 -15.43 -8.74
N ASP A 90 10.76 -15.27 -7.44
CA ASP A 90 12.01 -15.72 -6.80
C ASP A 90 12.07 -17.25 -6.67
N ASP A 91 10.92 -17.92 -6.45
CA ASP A 91 10.80 -19.38 -6.34
C ASP A 91 10.70 -20.09 -7.71
N ASN A 92 10.76 -19.36 -8.83
CA ASN A 92 10.55 -19.87 -10.19
C ASN A 92 9.21 -20.63 -10.38
N THR A 93 8.24 -20.40 -9.51
CA THR A 93 6.92 -21.06 -9.56
C THR A 93 5.96 -20.39 -10.55
N LEU A 94 6.31 -19.25 -11.11
CA LEU A 94 5.60 -18.62 -12.22
C LEU A 94 5.41 -19.56 -13.40
N VAL A 95 6.31 -20.53 -13.62
CA VAL A 95 6.20 -21.54 -14.69
C VAL A 95 4.87 -22.32 -14.62
N TYR A 96 4.38 -22.62 -13.44
CA TYR A 96 3.09 -23.33 -13.28
C TYR A 96 1.87 -22.47 -13.65
N LEU A 97 1.98 -21.14 -13.58
CA LEU A 97 0.94 -20.24 -14.09
C LEU A 97 0.95 -20.14 -15.62
N TRP A 98 2.06 -20.50 -16.28
CA TRP A 98 2.22 -20.46 -17.73
C TRP A 98 1.59 -21.68 -18.41
N VAL A 99 1.51 -22.80 -17.72
CA VAL A 99 0.89 -24.03 -18.24
C VAL A 99 -0.65 -23.91 -18.34
N ARG A 100 -1.25 -22.95 -17.64
CA ARG A 100 -2.69 -22.69 -17.72
C ARG A 100 -2.99 -21.44 -18.55
N PRO A 101 -3.98 -21.44 -19.47
CA PRO A 101 -4.32 -20.30 -20.32
C PRO A 101 -5.09 -19.23 -19.53
N VAL A 102 -4.41 -18.60 -18.55
CA VAL A 102 -4.99 -17.51 -17.74
C VAL A 102 -4.51 -16.17 -18.28
N ARG A 103 -5.43 -15.22 -18.46
CA ARG A 103 -5.06 -13.85 -18.86
C ARG A 103 -4.22 -13.20 -17.79
N ARG A 104 -3.06 -12.67 -18.13
CA ARG A 104 -2.04 -12.17 -17.21
C ARG A 104 -2.51 -10.99 -16.34
N TRP A 105 -3.40 -10.13 -16.87
CA TRP A 105 -3.99 -9.06 -16.08
C TRP A 105 -4.80 -9.57 -14.88
N VAL A 106 -5.43 -10.77 -15.00
CA VAL A 106 -6.19 -11.39 -13.90
C VAL A 106 -5.27 -11.76 -12.74
N VAL A 107 -4.06 -12.23 -13.05
CA VAL A 107 -3.04 -12.57 -12.04
C VAL A 107 -2.59 -11.31 -11.30
N VAL A 108 -2.30 -10.23 -12.04
CA VAL A 108 -1.85 -8.96 -11.45
C VAL A 108 -2.94 -8.35 -10.57
N VAL A 109 -4.18 -8.33 -11.05
CA VAL A 109 -5.31 -7.80 -10.27
C VAL A 109 -5.59 -8.67 -9.05
N ALA A 110 -5.54 -10.00 -9.16
CA ALA A 110 -5.72 -10.91 -8.02
C ALA A 110 -4.65 -10.69 -6.94
N ALA A 111 -3.39 -10.50 -7.33
CA ALA A 111 -2.28 -10.23 -6.44
C ALA A 111 -2.44 -8.87 -5.73
N PHE A 112 -2.79 -7.83 -6.49
CA PHE A 112 -3.07 -6.50 -5.94
C PHE A 112 -4.22 -6.55 -4.92
N LEU A 113 -5.34 -7.18 -5.27
CA LEU A 113 -6.48 -7.32 -4.37
C LEU A 113 -6.15 -8.13 -3.10
N ALA A 114 -5.38 -9.22 -3.23
CA ALA A 114 -4.94 -10.01 -2.10
C ALA A 114 -4.08 -9.18 -1.14
N ALA A 115 -3.11 -8.41 -1.67
CA ALA A 115 -2.28 -7.52 -0.88
C ALA A 115 -3.11 -6.45 -0.15
N VAL A 116 -4.02 -5.78 -0.85
CA VAL A 116 -4.89 -4.75 -0.26
C VAL A 116 -5.77 -5.34 0.84
N THR A 117 -6.35 -6.53 0.63
CA THR A 117 -7.25 -7.17 1.60
C THR A 117 -6.55 -7.49 2.93
N VAL A 118 -5.27 -7.87 2.89
CA VAL A 118 -4.49 -8.12 4.12
C VAL A 118 -4.00 -6.82 4.74
N THR A 119 -3.54 -5.89 3.91
CA THR A 119 -2.87 -4.67 4.39
C THR A 119 -3.85 -3.65 4.95
N VAL A 120 -5.03 -3.48 4.35
CA VAL A 120 -6.02 -2.49 4.81
C VAL A 120 -6.40 -2.71 6.28
N PRO A 121 -6.89 -3.87 6.73
CA PRO A 121 -7.22 -4.05 8.14
C PRO A 121 -5.99 -3.94 9.05
N LEU A 122 -4.83 -4.43 8.62
CA LEU A 122 -3.61 -4.44 9.42
C LEU A 122 -3.02 -3.03 9.64
N VAL A 123 -3.29 -2.10 8.75
CA VAL A 123 -2.78 -0.73 8.79
C VAL A 123 -3.86 0.25 9.24
N VAL A 124 -5.03 0.23 8.59
CA VAL A 124 -6.07 1.25 8.80
C VAL A 124 -6.66 1.12 10.21
N VAL A 125 -6.97 -0.10 10.65
CA VAL A 125 -7.59 -0.30 11.97
C VAL A 125 -6.70 0.22 13.11
N PRO A 126 -5.42 -0.16 13.22
CA PRO A 126 -4.56 0.38 14.28
C PRO A 126 -4.35 1.89 14.21
N LEU A 127 -4.20 2.46 13.01
CA LEU A 127 -4.01 3.90 12.85
C LEU A 127 -5.27 4.70 13.21
N VAL A 128 -6.43 4.19 12.88
CA VAL A 128 -7.73 4.78 13.26
C VAL A 128 -7.92 4.72 14.77
N LEU A 129 -7.62 3.59 15.40
CA LEU A 129 -7.64 3.47 16.86
C LEU A 129 -6.64 4.43 17.52
N ALA A 130 -5.42 4.53 16.97
CA ALA A 130 -4.44 5.47 17.45
C ALA A 130 -4.93 6.92 17.34
N ALA A 131 -5.47 7.32 16.18
CA ALA A 131 -6.04 8.65 15.96
C ALA A 131 -7.21 8.95 16.93
N PHE A 132 -8.07 7.97 17.18
CA PHE A 132 -9.15 8.10 18.15
C PHE A 132 -8.63 8.32 19.57
N LEU A 133 -7.62 7.56 19.98
CA LEU A 133 -7.01 7.62 21.30
C LEU A 133 -6.24 8.91 21.57
N THR A 134 -5.75 9.62 20.55
CA THR A 134 -5.11 10.94 20.72
C THR A 134 -6.08 12.04 21.17
N GLY A 135 -7.41 11.82 21.04
CA GLY A 135 -8.41 12.83 21.37
C GLY A 135 -8.61 13.93 20.32
N GLY A 136 -7.99 13.79 19.12
CA GLY A 136 -8.05 14.82 18.05
C GLY A 136 -9.39 14.92 17.30
N GLY A 137 -10.43 14.19 17.75
CA GLY A 137 -11.80 14.32 17.25
C GLY A 137 -12.08 13.56 15.95
N ARG A 138 -13.32 13.75 15.44
CA ARG A 138 -13.82 13.00 14.27
C ARG A 138 -13.08 13.33 12.98
N ASP A 139 -12.65 14.56 12.80
CA ASP A 139 -11.99 15.02 11.59
C ASP A 139 -10.61 14.35 11.43
N LEU A 140 -9.85 14.21 12.51
CA LEU A 140 -8.61 13.46 12.51
C LEU A 140 -8.83 11.97 12.18
N VAL A 141 -9.85 11.36 12.78
CA VAL A 141 -10.20 9.94 12.52
C VAL A 141 -10.59 9.74 11.07
N THR A 142 -11.46 10.58 10.52
CA THR A 142 -11.91 10.49 9.12
C THR A 142 -10.75 10.72 8.15
N GLY A 143 -9.93 11.75 8.42
CA GLY A 143 -8.72 12.03 7.65
C GLY A 143 -7.74 10.85 7.67
N THR A 144 -7.58 10.18 8.83
CA THR A 144 -6.73 9.01 8.98
C THR A 144 -7.24 7.80 8.18
N VAL A 145 -8.56 7.52 8.20
CA VAL A 145 -9.17 6.45 7.40
C VAL A 145 -8.89 6.66 5.91
N LEU A 146 -9.17 7.87 5.41
CA LEU A 146 -9.01 8.18 3.99
C LEU A 146 -7.54 8.21 3.56
N ALA A 147 -6.69 8.88 4.33
CA ALA A 147 -5.27 8.99 4.02
C ALA A 147 -4.56 7.63 4.06
N SER A 148 -4.79 6.83 5.11
CA SER A 148 -4.17 5.51 5.22
C SER A 148 -4.75 4.51 4.20
N GLY A 149 -6.06 4.51 3.97
CA GLY A 149 -6.72 3.63 3.01
C GLY A 149 -6.25 3.90 1.57
N LEU A 150 -6.27 5.15 1.12
CA LEU A 150 -5.78 5.54 -0.20
C LEU A 150 -4.26 5.35 -0.31
N GLY A 151 -3.52 5.58 0.78
CA GLY A 151 -2.09 5.29 0.85
C GLY A 151 -1.80 3.81 0.61
N VAL A 152 -2.48 2.90 1.33
CA VAL A 152 -2.35 1.45 1.13
C VAL A 152 -2.64 1.07 -0.32
N ILE A 153 -3.73 1.56 -0.91
CA ILE A 153 -4.11 1.27 -2.29
C ILE A 153 -3.01 1.71 -3.26
N THR A 154 -2.47 2.92 -3.07
CA THR A 154 -1.42 3.49 -3.95
C THR A 154 -0.12 2.70 -3.85
N TYR A 155 0.37 2.47 -2.63
CA TYR A 155 1.61 1.70 -2.42
C TYR A 155 1.45 0.25 -2.86
N ALA A 156 0.27 -0.37 -2.65
CA ALA A 156 0.01 -1.73 -3.11
C ALA A 156 0.14 -1.85 -4.63
N GLY A 157 -0.39 -0.89 -5.40
CA GLY A 157 -0.21 -0.85 -6.85
C GLY A 157 1.26 -0.75 -7.25
N LEU A 158 2.00 0.20 -6.66
CA LEU A 158 3.42 0.42 -6.94
C LEU A 158 4.28 -0.80 -6.58
N PHE A 159 4.10 -1.36 -5.39
CA PHE A 159 4.92 -2.47 -4.91
C PHE A 159 4.57 -3.81 -5.55
N THR A 160 3.32 -4.01 -5.99
CA THR A 160 2.96 -5.15 -6.84
C THR A 160 3.70 -5.09 -8.18
N ALA A 161 3.78 -3.91 -8.79
CA ALA A 161 4.55 -3.70 -10.03
C ALA A 161 6.06 -3.85 -9.80
N LEU A 162 6.57 -3.38 -8.65
CA LEU A 162 7.98 -3.54 -8.26
C LEU A 162 8.34 -5.01 -8.06
N GLY A 163 7.49 -5.81 -7.42
CA GLY A 163 7.70 -7.24 -7.20
C GLY A 163 7.93 -8.03 -8.48
N LEU A 164 7.27 -7.63 -9.58
CA LEU A 164 7.51 -8.22 -10.91
C LEU A 164 8.76 -7.67 -11.64
N ARG A 165 9.21 -6.48 -11.25
CA ARG A 165 10.31 -5.80 -11.96
C ARG A 165 11.67 -6.23 -11.48
N VAL A 166 11.85 -6.42 -10.17
CA VAL A 166 13.16 -6.49 -9.54
C VAL A 166 13.21 -7.67 -8.58
N ARG A 167 14.25 -8.49 -8.71
CA ARG A 167 14.60 -9.47 -7.68
C ARG A 167 14.92 -8.73 -6.38
N ARG A 168 14.53 -9.28 -5.24
CA ARG A 168 14.65 -8.65 -3.92
C ARG A 168 13.87 -7.33 -3.83
N ALA A 169 12.61 -7.34 -4.30
CA ALA A 169 11.73 -6.17 -4.33
C ALA A 169 11.60 -5.47 -2.97
N LEU A 170 11.70 -6.21 -1.86
CA LEU A 170 11.72 -5.65 -0.50
C LEU A 170 12.85 -4.65 -0.30
N VAL A 171 14.08 -4.98 -0.74
CA VAL A 171 15.25 -4.10 -0.57
C VAL A 171 15.08 -2.82 -1.38
N TRP A 172 14.68 -2.96 -2.65
CA TRP A 172 14.46 -1.80 -3.52
C TRP A 172 13.28 -0.94 -3.09
N GLY A 173 12.21 -1.56 -2.58
CA GLY A 173 11.06 -0.84 -2.02
C GLY A 173 11.43 -0.09 -0.74
N LEU A 174 12.26 -0.67 0.13
CA LEU A 174 12.78 0.00 1.32
C LEU A 174 13.67 1.19 0.94
N LEU A 175 14.56 1.03 -0.03
CA LEU A 175 15.37 2.14 -0.56
C LEU A 175 14.49 3.26 -1.15
N TYR A 176 13.43 2.91 -1.88
CA TYR A 176 12.45 3.89 -2.36
C TYR A 176 11.82 4.66 -1.19
N ILE A 177 11.33 3.97 -0.17
CA ILE A 177 10.69 4.61 1.00
C ILE A 177 11.68 5.52 1.72
N LEU A 178 12.91 5.04 1.99
CA LEU A 178 13.90 5.79 2.76
C LEU A 178 14.49 6.97 1.97
N ILE A 179 14.90 6.72 0.72
CA ILE A 179 15.60 7.74 -0.08
C ILE A 179 14.59 8.69 -0.71
N TRP A 180 13.60 8.18 -1.45
CA TRP A 180 12.67 9.02 -2.19
C TRP A 180 11.67 9.70 -1.26
N GLU A 181 10.91 8.93 -0.49
CA GLU A 181 9.86 9.45 0.39
C GLU A 181 10.43 10.11 1.65
N GLY A 182 11.52 9.56 2.19
CA GLY A 182 12.15 10.04 3.41
C GLY A 182 13.06 11.25 3.21
N PHE A 183 13.78 11.32 2.10
CA PHE A 183 14.82 12.33 1.87
C PHE A 183 14.51 13.23 0.67
N VAL A 184 14.37 12.68 -0.55
CA VAL A 184 14.22 13.47 -1.79
C VAL A 184 12.92 14.29 -1.77
N ALA A 185 11.81 13.71 -1.33
CA ALA A 185 10.54 14.41 -1.24
C ALA A 185 10.54 15.61 -0.28
N ARG A 186 11.49 15.67 0.64
CA ARG A 186 11.67 16.82 1.55
C ARG A 186 12.55 17.91 0.98
N GLY A 187 13.24 17.67 -0.13
CA GLY A 187 14.18 18.59 -0.75
C GLY A 187 13.54 19.71 -1.57
N GLY A 188 12.22 19.68 -1.82
CA GLY A 188 11.50 20.73 -2.53
C GLY A 188 10.11 20.33 -2.99
N ASP A 189 9.26 21.31 -3.27
CA ASP A 189 7.84 21.12 -3.61
C ASP A 189 7.62 20.28 -4.86
N ASN A 190 8.49 20.40 -5.86
CA ASN A 190 8.36 19.63 -7.10
C ASN A 190 8.61 18.13 -6.86
N ALA A 191 9.57 17.76 -6.03
CA ALA A 191 9.83 16.38 -5.66
C ALA A 191 8.73 15.85 -4.73
N ALA A 192 8.26 16.67 -3.80
CA ALA A 192 7.15 16.34 -2.90
C ALA A 192 5.88 15.96 -3.68
N ARG A 193 5.54 16.68 -4.75
CA ARG A 193 4.34 16.41 -5.57
C ARG A 193 4.32 15.02 -6.21
N LEU A 194 5.48 14.40 -6.41
CA LEU A 194 5.62 13.06 -6.97
C LEU A 194 5.66 11.96 -5.90
N ALA A 195 5.69 12.31 -4.63
CA ALA A 195 5.72 11.38 -3.52
C ALA A 195 4.30 10.94 -3.11
N VAL A 196 4.11 9.66 -2.88
CA VAL A 196 2.83 9.12 -2.36
C VAL A 196 2.53 9.70 -0.97
N ARG A 197 3.56 9.93 -0.19
CA ARG A 197 3.45 10.57 1.13
C ARG A 197 2.82 11.97 1.06
N SER A 198 3.12 12.76 0.04
CA SER A 198 2.49 14.07 -0.16
C SER A 198 0.98 13.94 -0.41
N VAL A 199 0.58 12.94 -1.19
CA VAL A 199 -0.84 12.63 -1.42
C VAL A 199 -1.55 12.34 -0.11
N THR A 200 -1.01 11.42 0.69
CA THR A 200 -1.62 11.02 1.97
C THR A 200 -1.59 12.13 3.01
N ALA A 201 -0.51 12.92 3.08
CA ALA A 201 -0.42 14.09 3.95
C ALA A 201 -1.43 15.17 3.58
N THR A 202 -1.63 15.44 2.28
CA THR A 202 -2.64 16.41 1.80
C THR A 202 -4.06 15.95 2.16
N ILE A 203 -4.37 14.67 2.02
CA ILE A 203 -5.66 14.12 2.41
C ILE A 203 -5.89 14.28 3.91
N LEU A 204 -4.90 13.93 4.73
CA LEU A 204 -4.98 14.09 6.19
C LEU A 204 -5.17 15.57 6.57
N ALA A 205 -4.37 16.47 5.99
CA ALA A 205 -4.45 17.91 6.23
C ALA A 205 -5.81 18.50 5.82
N SER A 206 -6.40 18.04 4.72
CA SER A 206 -7.69 18.54 4.25
C SER A 206 -8.86 18.25 5.18
N TRP A 207 -8.74 17.23 6.03
CA TRP A 207 -9.74 16.88 7.04
C TRP A 207 -9.41 17.42 8.42
N SER A 208 -8.16 17.30 8.84
CA SER A 208 -7.73 17.76 10.17
C SER A 208 -7.54 19.28 10.25
N GLY A 209 -7.38 19.97 9.11
CA GLY A 209 -7.00 21.39 9.11
C GLY A 209 -5.57 21.65 9.62
N ALA A 210 -4.81 20.60 9.96
CA ALA A 210 -3.45 20.73 10.46
C ALA A 210 -2.47 21.12 9.33
N ASP A 211 -1.54 22.02 9.62
CA ASP A 211 -0.47 22.35 8.69
C ASP A 211 0.59 21.23 8.69
N LEU A 212 0.57 20.41 7.64
CA LEU A 212 1.47 19.29 7.45
C LEU A 212 2.50 19.60 6.37
N ARG A 213 3.78 19.49 6.71
CA ARG A 213 4.92 19.89 5.88
C ARG A 213 4.93 19.39 4.43
N LEU A 214 4.32 18.24 4.15
CA LEU A 214 4.25 17.65 2.79
C LEU A 214 2.86 17.75 2.14
N ALA A 215 1.93 18.48 2.73
CA ALA A 215 0.60 18.73 2.17
C ALA A 215 0.65 19.81 1.09
N VAL A 216 1.39 19.57 0.00
CA VAL A 216 1.65 20.55 -1.07
C VAL A 216 0.72 20.42 -2.29
N LEU A 217 -0.17 19.43 -2.30
CA LEU A 217 -1.09 19.17 -3.41
C LEU A 217 -2.43 19.89 -3.19
N ALA A 218 -3.11 20.22 -4.31
CA ALA A 218 -4.52 20.56 -4.19
C ALA A 218 -5.33 19.33 -3.75
N PRO A 219 -6.33 19.47 -2.86
CA PRO A 219 -7.10 18.32 -2.35
C PRO A 219 -7.68 17.44 -3.45
N ARG A 220 -8.25 18.05 -4.51
CA ARG A 220 -8.80 17.28 -5.66
C ARG A 220 -7.74 16.40 -6.32
N THR A 221 -6.54 16.90 -6.50
CA THR A 221 -5.42 16.13 -7.07
C THR A 221 -5.02 14.98 -6.16
N ALA A 222 -5.00 15.19 -4.84
CA ALA A 222 -4.66 14.17 -3.87
C ALA A 222 -5.65 12.99 -3.87
N TYR A 223 -6.93 13.21 -4.15
CA TYR A 223 -7.93 12.13 -4.27
C TYR A 223 -7.87 11.38 -5.61
N ILE A 224 -7.48 12.05 -6.71
CA ILE A 224 -7.42 11.44 -8.04
C ILE A 224 -6.10 10.69 -8.27
N ALA A 225 -4.99 11.23 -7.78
CA ALA A 225 -3.66 10.69 -7.98
C ALA A 225 -3.52 9.19 -7.62
N PRO A 226 -4.06 8.67 -6.49
CA PRO A 226 -4.04 7.25 -6.16
C PRO A 226 -4.54 6.35 -7.28
N PHE A 227 -5.69 6.68 -7.85
CA PHE A 227 -6.32 5.86 -8.90
C PHE A 227 -5.52 5.87 -10.20
N VAL A 228 -4.95 7.03 -10.56
CA VAL A 228 -4.08 7.16 -11.73
C VAL A 228 -2.80 6.35 -11.54
N VAL A 229 -2.15 6.48 -10.39
CA VAL A 229 -0.90 5.76 -10.07
C VAL A 229 -1.15 4.24 -10.07
N VAL A 230 -2.22 3.78 -9.42
CA VAL A 230 -2.58 2.36 -9.40
C VAL A 230 -2.89 1.85 -10.79
N GLY A 231 -3.69 2.58 -11.57
CA GLY A 231 -4.01 2.21 -12.96
C GLY A 231 -2.75 2.04 -13.81
N LEU A 232 -1.83 3.01 -13.75
CA LEU A 232 -0.56 2.96 -14.46
C LEU A 232 0.34 1.81 -13.98
N ALA A 233 0.42 1.59 -12.66
CA ALA A 233 1.22 0.51 -12.07
C ALA A 233 0.71 -0.87 -12.50
N LEU A 234 -0.61 -1.11 -12.44
CA LEU A 234 -1.21 -2.38 -12.86
C LEU A 234 -1.11 -2.61 -14.37
N LEU A 235 -1.27 -1.56 -15.18
CA LEU A 235 -1.02 -1.62 -16.63
C LEU A 235 0.43 -1.98 -16.94
N TYR A 236 1.38 -1.32 -16.26
CA TYR A 236 2.81 -1.62 -16.40
C TYR A 236 3.11 -3.08 -16.00
N ALA A 237 2.62 -3.52 -14.84
CA ALA A 237 2.78 -4.88 -14.36
C ALA A 237 2.24 -5.92 -15.35
N THR A 238 1.04 -5.67 -15.89
CA THR A 238 0.42 -6.53 -16.90
C THR A 238 1.24 -6.59 -18.20
N ARG A 239 1.69 -5.44 -18.70
CA ARG A 239 2.56 -5.38 -19.90
C ARG A 239 3.89 -6.08 -19.68
N ARG A 240 4.47 -5.93 -18.51
CA ARG A 240 5.73 -6.58 -18.14
C ARG A 240 5.55 -8.11 -18.13
N LEU A 241 4.50 -8.60 -17.48
CA LEU A 241 4.18 -10.02 -17.43
C LEU A 241 3.91 -10.61 -18.81
N ASN A 242 3.33 -9.83 -19.74
CA ASN A 242 3.12 -10.23 -21.12
C ASN A 242 4.42 -10.36 -21.95
N ARG A 243 5.47 -9.62 -21.57
CA ARG A 243 6.76 -9.62 -22.27
C ARG A 243 7.79 -10.59 -21.67
N GLN A 244 7.49 -11.20 -20.54
CA GLN A 244 8.30 -12.29 -20.00
C GLN A 244 7.92 -13.56 -20.76
N ASP A 245 8.49 -13.74 -21.97
CA ASP A 245 8.42 -15.01 -22.68
C ASP A 245 9.27 -16.05 -21.95
N VAL A 246 8.80 -17.31 -22.04
CA VAL A 246 9.51 -18.46 -21.50
C VAL A 246 10.78 -18.61 -22.34
N ALA A 247 11.91 -18.23 -21.81
CA ALA A 247 13.22 -18.63 -22.33
C ALA A 247 13.64 -19.93 -21.64
#